data_e4277a1d231e6dd0676cf1776bc25a0b
#
_entry.id   e4277a1d231e6dd0676cf1776bc25a0b
#
_cell.length_a   1.000
_cell.length_b   1.000
_cell.length_c   1.000
_cell.angle_alpha   90.00
_cell.angle_beta   90.00
_cell.angle_gamma   90.00
#
_symmetry.space_group_name_H-M   'P 1'
#
loop_
_entity.id
_entity.type
_entity.pdbx_description
1 polymer ?
#
loop_
_entity_poly.entity_id
_entity_poly.type
_entity_poly.pdbx_seq_one_letter_code
_entity_poly.pdbx_strand_id
1 'polypeptide(L)'
;LKQMEEVLKENGGIIGSICGRYYAMDRDNKWDRTEKYYNLVINGVGFNILNYETAINNLYRKNITDEFLPPMLINGKNPINDNDALLWLNFRPDRARQILNAINNPDFKEFKTKNLSNFKSYMMFKQDDVVNVKHFFILANPDNLYPIGEYFSDLKLSQARVAETEKYNHVTYFFNAEKSKKFPMCTNYLIPSPNVATYDETPLMSAIDVTKQVKKCLENDFDFILVNYANPDMLGHTGNMDATVTSLRALDKILQTVVESAQDNFYTVMITADHGNCDIMI
;
A
#
# COMPACT_ATOMS: atom_id res chain seq x y z
N LEU A 1 -0.28 -21.90 -3.58
CA LEU A 1 -0.25 -22.61 -2.29
C LEU A 1 0.23 -24.07 -2.45
N LYS A 2 -0.26 -24.86 -3.42
CA LYS A 2 0.17 -26.26 -3.62
C LYS A 2 1.68 -26.40 -3.78
N GLN A 3 2.29 -25.68 -4.70
CA GLN A 3 3.74 -25.69 -4.90
C GLN A 3 4.52 -25.32 -3.63
N MET A 4 4.03 -24.33 -2.87
CA MET A 4 4.65 -23.96 -1.59
C MET A 4 4.51 -25.08 -0.56
N GLU A 5 3.35 -25.73 -0.48
CA GLU A 5 3.14 -26.86 0.43
C GLU A 5 4.06 -28.04 0.13
N GLU A 6 4.30 -28.36 -1.14
CA GLU A 6 5.24 -29.41 -1.57
C GLU A 6 6.65 -29.09 -1.10
N VAL A 7 7.15 -27.87 -1.37
CA VAL A 7 8.49 -27.44 -0.93
C VAL A 7 8.60 -27.44 0.60
N LEU A 8 7.57 -26.96 1.30
CA LEU A 8 7.57 -26.96 2.76
C LEU A 8 7.60 -28.38 3.33
N LYS A 9 6.81 -29.31 2.80
CA LYS A 9 6.82 -30.72 3.23
C LYS A 9 8.18 -31.37 3.08
N GLU A 10 8.87 -31.17 1.96
CA GLU A 10 10.21 -31.67 1.71
C GLU A 10 11.25 -31.16 2.72
N ASN A 11 11.04 -29.96 3.27
CA ASN A 11 11.96 -29.28 4.19
C ASN A 11 11.46 -29.24 5.64
N GLY A 12 10.44 -30.02 6.00
CA GLY A 12 9.92 -30.09 7.36
C GLY A 12 9.10 -28.88 7.80
N GLY A 13 8.65 -28.06 6.85
CA GLY A 13 7.82 -26.89 7.09
C GLY A 13 6.32 -27.16 6.91
N ILE A 14 5.50 -26.23 7.36
CA ILE A 14 4.03 -26.25 7.19
C ILE A 14 3.49 -24.87 6.80
N ILE A 15 2.31 -24.85 6.19
CA ILE A 15 1.52 -23.61 6.07
C ILE A 15 0.70 -23.49 7.35
N GLY A 16 1.02 -22.51 8.21
CA GLY A 16 0.34 -22.33 9.50
C GLY A 16 -0.94 -21.52 9.40
N SER A 17 -0.99 -20.53 8.50
CA SER A 17 -2.15 -19.64 8.36
C SER A 17 -2.24 -19.04 6.95
N ILE A 18 -3.43 -18.58 6.60
CA ILE A 18 -3.74 -17.83 5.37
C ILE A 18 -4.57 -16.61 5.74
N CYS A 19 -4.27 -15.47 5.10
CA CYS A 19 -5.03 -14.23 5.28
C CYS A 19 -4.89 -13.35 4.04
N GLY A 20 -5.96 -12.71 3.63
CA GLY A 20 -5.97 -11.74 2.54
C GLY A 20 -5.21 -10.45 2.89
N ARG A 21 -4.67 -9.81 1.85
CA ARG A 21 -3.88 -8.58 2.04
C ARG A 21 -4.67 -7.42 2.61
N TYR A 22 -6.00 -7.41 2.48
CA TYR A 22 -6.89 -6.43 3.08
C TYR A 22 -6.68 -6.29 4.60
N TYR A 23 -6.39 -7.41 5.28
CA TYR A 23 -6.06 -7.45 6.70
C TYR A 23 -4.56 -7.43 6.96
N ALA A 24 -3.81 -8.24 6.22
CA ALA A 24 -2.40 -8.51 6.50
C ALA A 24 -1.47 -7.37 6.06
N MET A 25 -1.90 -6.54 5.11
CA MET A 25 -1.05 -5.56 4.43
C MET A 25 -1.70 -4.18 4.35
N ASP A 26 -2.48 -3.80 5.37
CA ASP A 26 -3.01 -2.43 5.46
C ASP A 26 -1.87 -1.42 5.61
N ARG A 27 -2.03 -0.26 4.96
CA ARG A 27 -1.05 0.84 4.99
C ARG A 27 -1.67 2.20 5.35
N ASP A 28 -3.00 2.20 5.58
CA ASP A 28 -3.80 3.41 5.71
C ASP A 28 -4.31 3.64 7.13
N ASN A 29 -3.62 3.02 8.12
CA ASN A 29 -3.93 3.10 9.55
C ASN A 29 -5.34 2.57 9.91
N LYS A 30 -5.83 1.59 9.14
CA LYS A 30 -7.04 0.85 9.48
C LYS A 30 -6.68 -0.25 10.49
N TRP A 31 -6.45 0.18 11.73
CA TRP A 31 -5.90 -0.67 12.79
C TRP A 31 -6.76 -1.89 13.12
N ASP A 32 -8.07 -1.81 12.93
CA ASP A 32 -9.00 -2.94 13.06
C ASP A 32 -8.67 -4.09 12.08
N ARG A 33 -8.14 -3.78 10.90
CA ARG A 33 -7.68 -4.76 9.92
C ARG A 33 -6.35 -5.37 10.33
N THR A 34 -5.38 -4.54 10.67
CA THR A 34 -4.06 -4.96 11.12
C THR A 34 -4.14 -5.82 12.40
N GLU A 35 -5.01 -5.47 13.35
CA GLU A 35 -5.24 -6.22 14.57
C GLU A 35 -5.75 -7.64 14.31
N LYS A 36 -6.63 -7.83 13.33
CA LYS A 36 -7.10 -9.17 12.94
C LYS A 36 -5.97 -10.07 12.45
N TYR A 37 -5.08 -9.54 11.64
CA TYR A 37 -3.91 -10.31 11.18
C TYR A 37 -2.89 -10.50 12.30
N TYR A 38 -2.63 -9.50 13.12
CA TYR A 38 -1.80 -9.64 14.32
C TYR A 38 -2.30 -10.76 15.22
N ASN A 39 -3.61 -10.78 15.52
CA ASN A 39 -4.23 -11.80 16.33
C ASN A 39 -4.13 -13.21 15.71
N LEU A 40 -4.18 -13.30 14.38
CA LEU A 40 -3.96 -14.57 13.68
C LEU A 40 -2.56 -15.13 13.96
N VAL A 41 -1.51 -14.32 13.75
CA VAL A 41 -0.14 -14.80 13.78
C VAL A 41 0.47 -14.85 15.19
N ILE A 42 0.09 -13.93 16.09
CA ILE A 42 0.64 -13.83 17.44
C ILE A 42 -0.21 -14.58 18.47
N ASN A 43 -1.53 -14.48 18.37
CA ASN A 43 -2.44 -15.05 19.36
C ASN A 43 -3.12 -16.36 18.90
N GLY A 44 -2.91 -16.76 17.64
CA GLY A 44 -3.54 -17.94 17.05
C GLY A 44 -5.07 -17.82 17.03
N VAL A 45 -5.58 -16.64 16.70
CA VAL A 45 -7.02 -16.34 16.62
C VAL A 45 -7.43 -16.20 15.16
N GLY A 46 -8.24 -17.12 14.67
CA GLY A 46 -8.73 -17.15 13.30
C GLY A 46 -9.70 -18.30 13.06
N PHE A 47 -10.23 -18.41 11.86
CA PHE A 47 -11.10 -19.54 11.49
C PHE A 47 -10.25 -20.80 11.32
N ASN A 48 -10.51 -21.86 12.11
CA ASN A 48 -9.83 -23.14 11.94
C ASN A 48 -10.32 -23.84 10.68
N ILE A 49 -9.39 -24.19 9.80
CA ILE A 49 -9.64 -24.95 8.59
C ILE A 49 -8.73 -26.18 8.52
N LEU A 50 -9.25 -27.30 8.05
CA LEU A 50 -8.50 -28.54 7.83
C LEU A 50 -7.92 -28.62 6.41
N ASN A 51 -8.65 -28.06 5.45
CA ASN A 51 -8.26 -28.08 4.04
C ASN A 51 -8.47 -26.67 3.45
N TYR A 52 -7.36 -26.03 3.10
CA TYR A 52 -7.37 -24.66 2.58
C TYR A 52 -8.00 -24.56 1.18
N GLU A 53 -7.87 -25.58 0.33
CA GLU A 53 -8.46 -25.57 -1.01
C GLU A 53 -9.98 -25.51 -0.93
N THR A 54 -10.55 -26.38 -0.09
CA THR A 54 -12.00 -26.40 0.13
C THR A 54 -12.50 -25.09 0.74
N ALA A 55 -11.76 -24.57 1.72
CA ALA A 55 -12.14 -23.32 2.38
C ALA A 55 -12.10 -22.13 1.40
N ILE A 56 -11.02 -21.99 0.62
CA ILE A 56 -10.87 -20.89 -0.36
C ILE A 56 -11.94 -21.02 -1.47
N ASN A 57 -12.16 -22.21 -2.03
CA ASN A 57 -13.18 -22.41 -3.05
C ASN A 57 -14.59 -22.06 -2.55
N ASN A 58 -14.87 -22.35 -1.27
CA ASN A 58 -16.15 -21.95 -0.67
C ASN A 58 -16.28 -20.43 -0.50
N LEU A 59 -15.19 -19.73 -0.24
CA LEU A 59 -15.14 -18.28 -0.16
C LEU A 59 -15.31 -17.64 -1.55
N TYR A 60 -14.65 -18.18 -2.57
CA TYR A 60 -14.82 -17.73 -3.97
C TYR A 60 -16.27 -17.86 -4.45
N ARG A 61 -16.96 -18.95 -4.09
CA ARG A 61 -18.41 -19.11 -4.38
C ARG A 61 -19.28 -18.04 -3.71
N LYS A 62 -18.76 -17.36 -2.69
CA LYS A 62 -19.40 -16.23 -1.99
C LYS A 62 -18.88 -14.88 -2.48
N ASN A 63 -18.16 -14.84 -3.61
CA ASN A 63 -17.49 -13.65 -4.15
C ASN A 63 -16.45 -13.02 -3.21
N ILE A 64 -15.88 -13.80 -2.28
CA ILE A 64 -14.77 -13.35 -1.45
C ILE A 64 -13.48 -13.80 -2.14
N THR A 65 -12.76 -12.84 -2.73
CA THR A 65 -11.54 -13.07 -3.49
C THR A 65 -10.30 -13.12 -2.58
N ASP A 66 -9.13 -13.38 -3.16
CA ASP A 66 -7.85 -13.50 -2.44
C ASP A 66 -7.54 -12.30 -1.53
N GLU A 67 -7.85 -11.10 -1.98
CA GLU A 67 -7.63 -9.88 -1.22
C GLU A 67 -8.37 -9.87 0.12
N PHE A 68 -9.58 -10.40 0.15
CA PHE A 68 -10.49 -10.35 1.29
C PHE A 68 -10.59 -11.65 2.08
N LEU A 69 -9.70 -12.63 1.84
CA LEU A 69 -9.70 -13.87 2.61
C LEU A 69 -9.57 -13.57 4.10
N PRO A 70 -10.52 -14.03 4.93
CA PRO A 70 -10.47 -13.79 6.36
C PRO A 70 -9.27 -14.52 7.00
N PRO A 71 -8.84 -14.10 8.22
CA PRO A 71 -7.79 -14.79 8.94
C PRO A 71 -8.13 -16.25 9.22
N MET A 72 -7.36 -17.19 8.63
CA MET A 72 -7.58 -18.64 8.72
C MET A 72 -6.36 -19.36 9.27
N LEU A 73 -6.56 -20.26 10.23
CA LEU A 73 -5.57 -21.16 10.78
C LEU A 73 -5.68 -22.52 10.11
N ILE A 74 -4.55 -23.10 9.71
CA ILE A 74 -4.51 -24.42 9.08
C ILE A 74 -4.07 -25.44 10.13
N ASN A 75 -4.89 -26.49 10.31
CA ASN A 75 -4.62 -27.60 11.22
C ASN A 75 -4.34 -27.17 12.67
N GLY A 76 -4.97 -26.10 13.14
CA GLY A 76 -4.89 -25.67 14.54
C GLY A 76 -4.04 -24.44 14.77
N LYS A 77 -3.72 -24.17 16.02
CA LYS A 77 -3.03 -22.94 16.44
C LYS A 77 -1.52 -23.13 16.37
N ASN A 78 -0.86 -22.35 15.52
CA ASN A 78 0.58 -22.22 15.48
C ASN A 78 0.96 -20.73 15.66
N PRO A 79 0.73 -20.15 16.86
CA PRO A 79 1.07 -18.75 17.11
C PRO A 79 2.59 -18.57 17.19
N ILE A 80 3.05 -17.39 16.82
CA ILE A 80 4.43 -16.97 17.05
C ILE A 80 4.67 -16.86 18.57
N ASN A 81 5.78 -17.43 19.03
CA ASN A 81 6.18 -17.43 20.44
C ASN A 81 7.47 -16.64 20.66
N ASP A 82 7.81 -16.42 21.93
CA ASP A 82 8.91 -15.55 22.37
C ASP A 82 10.29 -15.96 21.84
N ASN A 83 10.53 -17.24 21.58
CA ASN A 83 11.82 -17.75 21.07
C ASN A 83 11.83 -18.00 19.56
N ASP A 84 10.78 -17.60 18.86
CA ASP A 84 10.70 -17.76 17.41
C ASP A 84 11.42 -16.61 16.69
N ALA A 85 11.61 -16.80 15.38
CA ALA A 85 12.10 -15.77 14.49
C ALA A 85 11.11 -15.54 13.34
N LEU A 86 10.86 -14.29 13.02
CA LEU A 86 10.08 -13.87 11.86
C LEU A 86 11.03 -13.50 10.72
N LEU A 87 10.81 -14.11 9.57
CA LEU A 87 11.43 -13.71 8.33
C LEU A 87 10.37 -13.13 7.39
N TRP A 88 10.38 -11.81 7.22
CA TRP A 88 9.44 -11.13 6.34
C TRP A 88 9.97 -11.09 4.92
N LEU A 89 9.35 -11.86 4.02
CA LEU A 89 9.81 -12.05 2.64
C LEU A 89 9.17 -11.09 1.63
N ASN A 90 8.16 -10.32 2.01
CA ASN A 90 7.61 -9.31 1.12
C ASN A 90 8.63 -8.19 0.92
N PHE A 91 8.87 -7.84 -0.34
CA PHE A 91 9.86 -6.82 -0.70
C PHE A 91 9.29 -5.38 -0.70
N ARG A 92 7.98 -5.21 -0.66
CA ARG A 92 7.32 -3.90 -0.66
C ARG A 92 7.18 -3.36 0.76
N PRO A 93 7.88 -2.25 1.12
CA PRO A 93 7.97 -1.79 2.51
C PRO A 93 6.67 -1.17 3.04
N ASP A 94 5.95 -0.37 2.24
CA ASP A 94 4.75 0.35 2.66
C ASP A 94 3.64 -0.56 3.21
N ARG A 95 3.53 -1.78 2.69
CA ARG A 95 2.54 -2.78 3.10
C ARG A 95 2.96 -3.60 4.33
N ALA A 96 4.23 -3.56 4.73
CA ALA A 96 4.77 -4.32 5.86
C ALA A 96 4.87 -3.47 7.14
N ARG A 97 4.99 -2.16 7.02
CA ARG A 97 5.30 -1.24 8.11
C ARG A 97 4.35 -1.37 9.31
N GLN A 98 3.04 -1.33 9.07
CA GLN A 98 2.06 -1.35 10.17
C GLN A 98 2.13 -2.63 11.00
N ILE A 99 2.12 -3.78 10.35
CA ILE A 99 2.16 -5.06 11.05
C ILE A 99 3.52 -5.32 11.72
N LEU A 100 4.62 -4.96 11.08
CA LEU A 100 5.95 -5.11 11.68
C LEU A 100 6.13 -4.21 12.89
N ASN A 101 5.59 -2.98 12.87
CA ASN A 101 5.55 -2.12 14.04
C ASN A 101 4.67 -2.70 15.15
N ALA A 102 3.50 -3.24 14.84
CA ALA A 102 2.64 -3.87 15.83
C ALA A 102 3.31 -5.09 16.51
N ILE A 103 4.14 -5.83 15.77
CA ILE A 103 4.85 -7.01 16.31
C ILE A 103 6.10 -6.61 17.11
N ASN A 104 6.84 -5.59 16.68
CA ASN A 104 8.22 -5.35 17.16
C ASN A 104 8.38 -4.08 18.01
N ASN A 105 7.45 -3.12 17.92
CA ASN A 105 7.58 -1.85 18.63
C ASN A 105 6.97 -1.96 20.04
N PRO A 106 7.77 -1.86 21.12
CA PRO A 106 7.27 -1.90 22.49
C PRO A 106 6.38 -0.70 22.83
N ASP A 107 6.52 0.40 22.11
CA ASP A 107 5.75 1.64 22.31
C ASP A 107 4.49 1.71 21.44
N PHE A 108 4.15 0.63 20.74
CA PHE A 108 2.94 0.57 19.91
C PHE A 108 1.66 0.66 20.78
N LYS A 109 0.70 1.52 20.38
CA LYS A 109 -0.47 1.88 21.20
C LYS A 109 -1.82 1.75 20.50
N GLU A 110 -1.84 1.43 19.20
CA GLU A 110 -3.07 1.46 18.41
C GLU A 110 -4.03 0.31 18.77
N PHE A 111 -3.49 -0.81 19.23
CA PHE A 111 -4.22 -1.92 19.86
C PHE A 111 -3.30 -2.69 20.82
N LYS A 112 -3.89 -3.62 21.61
CA LYS A 112 -3.13 -4.37 22.62
C LYS A 112 -2.22 -5.41 21.96
N THR A 113 -0.91 -5.31 22.20
CA THR A 113 0.10 -6.25 21.72
C THR A 113 0.71 -7.09 22.85
N LYS A 114 1.31 -8.22 22.46
CA LYS A 114 2.05 -9.10 23.35
C LYS A 114 3.54 -8.72 23.30
N ASN A 115 4.17 -8.59 24.44
CA ASN A 115 5.62 -8.41 24.50
C ASN A 115 6.32 -9.75 24.20
N LEU A 116 7.20 -9.76 23.20
CA LEU A 116 8.02 -10.89 22.77
C LEU A 116 9.50 -10.53 22.99
N SER A 117 10.02 -10.79 24.18
CA SER A 117 11.32 -10.30 24.66
C SER A 117 12.51 -10.93 23.94
N ASN A 118 12.41 -12.21 23.53
CA ASN A 118 13.48 -12.95 22.83
C ASN A 118 13.22 -13.11 21.34
N PHE A 119 12.16 -12.50 20.83
CA PHE A 119 11.75 -12.60 19.43
C PHE A 119 12.70 -11.83 18.51
N LYS A 120 12.97 -12.40 17.34
CA LYS A 120 13.84 -11.79 16.35
C LYS A 120 13.11 -11.61 15.03
N SER A 121 13.06 -10.40 14.52
CA SER A 121 12.49 -10.08 13.22
C SER A 121 13.54 -9.69 12.20
N TYR A 122 13.37 -10.20 10.99
CA TYR A 122 14.23 -9.92 9.85
C TYR A 122 13.37 -9.53 8.64
N MET A 123 13.78 -8.50 7.90
CA MET A 123 13.10 -8.07 6.67
C MET A 123 14.09 -7.84 5.53
N MET A 124 13.60 -7.93 4.28
CA MET A 124 14.39 -7.81 3.05
C MET A 124 14.63 -6.38 2.57
N PHE A 125 13.98 -5.40 3.19
CA PHE A 125 14.06 -3.99 2.78
C PHE A 125 14.42 -3.12 3.97
N LYS A 126 14.94 -1.91 3.70
CA LYS A 126 15.21 -0.90 4.72
C LYS A 126 13.95 -0.07 4.97
N GLN A 127 13.57 0.10 6.22
CA GLN A 127 12.46 0.95 6.65
C GLN A 127 12.83 1.57 8.00
N ASP A 128 13.13 2.87 8.01
CA ASP A 128 13.68 3.54 9.17
C ASP A 128 12.69 3.72 10.35
N ASP A 129 11.40 3.67 10.06
CA ASP A 129 10.32 3.80 11.05
C ASP A 129 9.79 2.47 11.59
N VAL A 130 10.40 1.33 11.21
CA VAL A 130 10.14 0.02 11.80
C VAL A 130 11.25 -0.32 12.80
N VAL A 131 10.91 -0.32 14.09
CA VAL A 131 11.89 -0.52 15.16
C VAL A 131 12.09 -2.02 15.46
N ASN A 132 13.27 -2.36 16.03
CA ASN A 132 13.64 -3.72 16.48
C ASN A 132 13.60 -4.81 15.39
N VAL A 133 13.71 -4.44 14.12
CA VAL A 133 13.80 -5.37 12.99
C VAL A 133 15.18 -5.29 12.36
N LYS A 134 15.79 -6.44 12.08
CA LYS A 134 17.07 -6.54 11.38
C LYS A 134 16.85 -6.65 9.88
N HIS A 135 17.63 -5.87 9.12
CA HIS A 135 17.67 -5.97 7.67
C HIS A 135 18.74 -7.00 7.28
N PHE A 136 18.40 -7.93 6.40
CA PHE A 136 19.38 -8.92 5.94
C PHE A 136 19.67 -8.86 4.44
N PHE A 137 18.86 -8.11 3.69
CA PHE A 137 19.06 -7.93 2.26
C PHE A 137 18.66 -6.52 1.83
N ILE A 138 19.52 -5.88 1.05
CA ILE A 138 19.26 -4.55 0.48
C ILE A 138 19.43 -4.70 -1.03
N LEU A 139 18.33 -4.67 -1.78
CA LEU A 139 18.32 -4.78 -3.23
C LEU A 139 18.92 -3.55 -3.92
N ALA A 140 18.72 -2.37 -3.35
CA ALA A 140 19.32 -1.12 -3.78
C ALA A 140 19.53 -0.22 -2.58
N ASN A 141 20.60 0.58 -2.59
CA ASN A 141 20.77 1.63 -1.60
C ASN A 141 20.14 2.93 -2.16
N PRO A 142 18.98 3.37 -1.68
CA PRO A 142 18.34 4.59 -2.14
C PRO A 142 19.19 5.85 -1.91
N ASP A 143 20.15 5.80 -0.98
CA ASP A 143 21.05 6.93 -0.69
C ASP A 143 21.95 7.28 -1.88
N ASN A 144 22.20 6.34 -2.80
CA ASN A 144 23.01 6.58 -4.00
C ASN A 144 22.19 7.14 -5.18
N LEU A 145 20.87 7.24 -5.05
CA LEU A 145 20.00 7.79 -6.09
C LEU A 145 19.87 9.31 -5.92
N TYR A 146 19.87 10.02 -7.04
CA TYR A 146 19.61 11.47 -7.08
C TYR A 146 18.28 11.70 -7.80
N PRO A 147 17.15 11.70 -7.05
CA PRO A 147 15.83 11.83 -7.64
C PRO A 147 15.60 13.24 -8.16
N ILE A 148 14.74 13.35 -9.18
CA ILE A 148 14.41 14.64 -9.80
C ILE A 148 13.89 15.68 -8.83
N GLY A 149 13.21 15.25 -7.74
CA GLY A 149 12.75 16.16 -6.68
C GLY A 149 13.90 16.80 -5.90
N GLU A 150 15.01 16.08 -5.68
CA GLU A 150 16.22 16.62 -5.07
C GLU A 150 16.91 17.60 -6.04
N TYR A 151 17.02 17.24 -7.30
CA TYR A 151 17.56 18.09 -8.36
C TYR A 151 16.82 19.44 -8.45
N PHE A 152 15.48 19.43 -8.47
CA PHE A 152 14.71 20.67 -8.50
C PHE A 152 14.89 21.51 -7.23
N SER A 153 15.04 20.87 -6.07
CA SER A 153 15.30 21.57 -4.82
C SER A 153 16.67 22.26 -4.80
N ASP A 154 17.71 21.62 -5.36
CA ASP A 154 19.04 22.19 -5.49
C ASP A 154 19.04 23.42 -6.43
N LEU A 155 18.20 23.39 -7.45
CA LEU A 155 17.94 24.55 -8.33
C LEU A 155 17.00 25.60 -7.70
N LYS A 156 16.51 25.37 -6.48
CA LYS A 156 15.54 26.23 -5.78
C LYS A 156 14.19 26.39 -6.51
N LEU A 157 13.82 25.40 -7.31
CA LEU A 157 12.54 25.35 -7.99
C LEU A 157 11.45 24.85 -7.02
N SER A 158 10.32 25.53 -7.06
CA SER A 158 9.15 25.20 -6.24
C SER A 158 8.42 23.97 -6.79
N GLN A 159 7.99 23.08 -5.90
CA GLN A 159 7.37 21.81 -6.28
C GLN A 159 6.08 21.59 -5.51
N ALA A 160 5.03 21.12 -6.18
CA ALA A 160 3.80 20.62 -5.57
C ALA A 160 3.62 19.13 -5.87
N ARG A 161 3.27 18.35 -4.86
CA ARG A 161 2.93 16.92 -4.95
C ARG A 161 1.50 16.75 -4.50
N VAL A 162 0.62 16.27 -5.36
CA VAL A 162 -0.81 16.19 -5.08
C VAL A 162 -1.29 14.76 -5.32
N ALA A 163 -1.86 14.14 -4.32
CA ALA A 163 -2.54 12.85 -4.47
C ALA A 163 -3.53 12.61 -3.33
N GLU A 164 -4.48 11.73 -3.56
CA GLU A 164 -5.28 11.18 -2.47
C GLU A 164 -4.53 10.07 -1.70
N THR A 165 -5.03 9.67 -0.52
CA THR A 165 -4.36 8.77 0.42
C THR A 165 -3.72 7.56 -0.25
N GLU A 166 -4.44 6.86 -1.14
CA GLU A 166 -3.97 5.64 -1.80
C GLU A 166 -2.72 5.82 -2.66
N LYS A 167 -2.53 7.01 -3.22
CA LYS A 167 -1.41 7.33 -4.11
C LYS A 167 -0.45 8.40 -3.57
N TYR A 168 -0.63 8.81 -2.31
CA TYR A 168 0.23 9.83 -1.72
C TYR A 168 1.70 9.41 -1.64
N ASN A 169 1.97 8.17 -1.26
CA ASN A 169 3.33 7.64 -1.23
C ASN A 169 3.97 7.56 -2.63
N HIS A 170 3.17 7.44 -3.70
CA HIS A 170 3.68 7.38 -5.07
C HIS A 170 4.23 8.72 -5.54
N VAL A 171 3.60 9.83 -5.14
CA VAL A 171 4.07 11.18 -5.46
C VAL A 171 5.08 11.74 -4.45
N THR A 172 5.29 11.07 -3.32
CA THR A 172 6.21 11.51 -2.25
C THR A 172 7.35 10.51 -2.08
N TYR A 173 7.17 9.49 -1.27
CA TYR A 173 8.21 8.54 -0.87
C TYR A 173 8.86 7.81 -2.06
N PHE A 174 8.06 7.19 -2.94
CA PHE A 174 8.59 6.46 -4.09
C PHE A 174 9.19 7.39 -5.14
N PHE A 175 8.55 8.54 -5.41
CA PHE A 175 9.10 9.52 -6.33
C PHE A 175 10.40 10.15 -5.83
N ASN A 176 10.62 10.16 -4.53
CA ASN A 176 11.86 10.59 -3.88
C ASN A 176 12.89 9.46 -3.75
N ALA A 177 12.78 8.39 -4.52
CA ALA A 177 13.67 7.22 -4.47
C ALA A 177 13.72 6.58 -3.07
N GLU A 178 12.56 6.43 -2.43
CA GLU A 178 12.39 5.88 -1.08
C GLU A 178 13.10 6.67 0.04
N LYS A 179 13.50 7.90 -0.23
CA LYS A 179 14.06 8.79 0.77
C LYS A 179 12.92 9.42 1.60
N SER A 180 12.96 9.23 2.92
CA SER A 180 12.02 9.88 3.86
C SER A 180 12.30 11.37 4.07
N LYS A 181 13.39 11.88 3.51
CA LYS A 181 13.80 13.29 3.61
C LYS A 181 12.80 14.18 2.86
N LYS A 182 12.36 15.24 3.53
CA LYS A 182 11.64 16.33 2.85
C LYS A 182 12.63 17.18 2.06
N PHE A 183 12.36 17.39 0.79
CA PHE A 183 13.14 18.30 -0.04
C PHE A 183 12.71 19.74 0.20
N PRO A 184 13.66 20.69 0.29
CA PRO A 184 13.35 22.11 0.27
C PRO A 184 12.50 22.50 -0.94
N MET A 185 11.69 23.55 -0.84
CA MET A 185 10.82 24.04 -1.91
C MET A 185 9.75 23.02 -2.40
N CYS A 186 9.55 21.90 -1.69
CA CYS A 186 8.56 20.88 -2.04
C CYS A 186 7.39 20.90 -1.05
N THR A 187 6.19 21.15 -1.55
CA THR A 187 4.94 21.12 -0.79
C THR A 187 4.12 19.91 -1.18
N ASN A 188 3.72 19.13 -0.18
CA ASN A 188 2.93 17.91 -0.38
C ASN A 188 1.48 18.15 0.06
N TYR A 189 0.54 17.83 -0.81
CA TYR A 189 -0.90 17.94 -0.58
C TYR A 189 -1.53 16.56 -0.54
N LEU A 190 -1.93 16.15 0.66
CA LEU A 190 -2.67 14.89 0.88
C LEU A 190 -4.17 15.19 0.87
N ILE A 191 -4.89 14.56 -0.03
CA ILE A 191 -6.35 14.58 -0.08
C ILE A 191 -6.85 13.26 0.51
N PRO A 192 -7.74 13.26 1.50
CA PRO A 192 -8.27 12.01 2.05
C PRO A 192 -9.02 11.21 0.99
N SER A 193 -8.72 9.91 0.87
CA SER A 193 -9.54 8.99 0.08
C SER A 193 -10.89 8.72 0.76
N PRO A 194 -11.94 8.35 0.03
CA PRO A 194 -13.23 8.01 0.61
C PRO A 194 -13.12 6.86 1.63
N ASN A 195 -13.85 6.96 2.72
CA ASN A 195 -13.88 5.93 3.74
C ASN A 195 -14.95 4.87 3.43
N VAL A 196 -14.67 4.03 2.45
CA VAL A 196 -15.54 2.93 1.96
C VAL A 196 -14.81 1.59 2.08
N ALA A 197 -15.56 0.49 1.99
CA ALA A 197 -14.95 -0.84 2.03
C ALA A 197 -14.17 -1.13 0.75
N THR A 198 -14.76 -0.82 -0.41
CA THR A 198 -14.17 -0.94 -1.73
C THR A 198 -14.52 0.27 -2.59
N TYR A 199 -13.63 0.67 -3.49
CA TYR A 199 -13.79 1.92 -4.23
C TYR A 199 -14.81 1.88 -5.38
N ASP A 200 -15.32 0.72 -5.73
CA ASP A 200 -16.46 0.60 -6.64
C ASP A 200 -17.77 1.17 -6.05
N GLU A 201 -17.86 1.32 -4.73
CA GLU A 201 -18.95 2.07 -4.07
C GLU A 201 -18.91 3.58 -4.39
N THR A 202 -17.71 4.10 -4.68
CA THR A 202 -17.48 5.53 -5.00
C THR A 202 -16.47 5.67 -6.14
N PRO A 203 -16.83 5.37 -7.41
CA PRO A 203 -15.88 5.29 -8.52
C PRO A 203 -15.06 6.55 -8.80
N LEU A 204 -15.58 7.73 -8.46
CA LEU A 204 -14.85 8.99 -8.60
C LEU A 204 -13.76 9.17 -7.53
N MET A 205 -13.80 8.40 -6.47
CA MET A 205 -12.90 8.54 -5.34
C MET A 205 -12.75 10.03 -4.94
N SER A 206 -11.55 10.54 -4.75
CA SER A 206 -11.30 11.95 -4.43
C SER A 206 -10.77 12.77 -5.62
N ALA A 207 -10.94 12.28 -6.87
CA ALA A 207 -10.37 12.92 -8.05
C ALA A 207 -10.80 14.39 -8.23
N ILE A 208 -12.03 14.74 -7.85
CA ILE A 208 -12.53 16.11 -7.92
C ILE A 208 -11.75 17.05 -6.99
N ASP A 209 -11.49 16.62 -5.75
CA ASP A 209 -10.78 17.43 -4.77
C ASP A 209 -9.27 17.49 -5.05
N VAL A 210 -8.70 16.39 -5.57
CA VAL A 210 -7.35 16.38 -6.14
C VAL A 210 -7.24 17.45 -7.24
N THR A 211 -8.20 17.47 -8.16
CA THR A 211 -8.24 18.45 -9.27
C THR A 211 -8.33 19.89 -8.78
N LYS A 212 -9.19 20.17 -7.79
CA LYS A 212 -9.27 21.51 -7.17
C LYS A 212 -7.92 21.93 -6.60
N GLN A 213 -7.20 21.02 -5.95
CA GLN A 213 -5.89 21.31 -5.41
C GLN A 213 -4.84 21.54 -6.50
N VAL A 214 -4.87 20.75 -7.58
CA VAL A 214 -3.98 20.94 -8.75
C VAL A 214 -4.19 22.32 -9.35
N LYS A 215 -5.44 22.74 -9.57
CA LYS A 215 -5.75 24.09 -10.11
C LYS A 215 -5.19 25.19 -9.22
N LYS A 216 -5.33 25.10 -7.90
CA LYS A 216 -4.70 26.03 -6.96
C LYS A 216 -3.17 26.05 -7.09
N CYS A 217 -2.54 24.90 -7.33
CA CYS A 217 -1.09 24.85 -7.53
C CYS A 217 -0.69 25.52 -8.84
N LEU A 218 -1.47 25.37 -9.91
CA LEU A 218 -1.25 26.07 -11.19
C LEU A 218 -1.37 27.60 -11.02
N GLU A 219 -2.37 28.08 -10.29
CA GLU A 219 -2.59 29.49 -9.97
C GLU A 219 -1.51 30.09 -9.06
N ASN A 220 -0.76 29.26 -8.31
CA ASN A 220 0.30 29.69 -7.39
C ASN A 220 1.72 29.55 -8.00
N ASP A 221 1.83 29.42 -9.30
CA ASP A 221 3.08 29.45 -10.07
C ASP A 221 4.17 28.48 -9.55
N PHE A 222 3.79 27.24 -9.14
CA PHE A 222 4.78 26.22 -8.86
C PHE A 222 5.56 25.86 -10.13
N ASP A 223 6.89 25.77 -10.04
CA ASP A 223 7.74 25.39 -11.18
C ASP A 223 7.51 23.96 -11.65
N PHE A 224 7.11 23.04 -10.73
CA PHE A 224 6.81 21.67 -11.03
C PHE A 224 5.64 21.14 -10.21
N ILE A 225 4.66 20.54 -10.87
CA ILE A 225 3.48 19.95 -10.23
C ILE A 225 3.40 18.48 -10.63
N LEU A 226 3.44 17.57 -9.64
CA LEU A 226 3.19 16.16 -9.83
C LEU A 226 1.85 15.78 -9.21
N VAL A 227 0.99 15.17 -9.99
CA VAL A 227 -0.30 14.63 -9.52
C VAL A 227 -0.42 13.16 -9.88
N ASN A 228 -1.00 12.37 -8.99
CA ASN A 228 -1.42 11.00 -9.29
C ASN A 228 -2.92 10.85 -8.99
N TYR A 229 -3.67 10.44 -10.01
CA TYR A 229 -5.08 10.06 -9.89
C TYR A 229 -5.18 8.57 -9.63
N ALA A 230 -5.67 8.20 -8.46
CA ALA A 230 -5.69 6.83 -7.97
C ALA A 230 -6.71 5.93 -8.70
N ASN A 231 -7.68 6.53 -9.36
CA ASN A 231 -8.86 5.85 -9.88
C ASN A 231 -8.57 4.62 -10.75
N PRO A 232 -7.74 4.67 -11.82
CA PRO A 232 -7.55 3.52 -12.69
C PRO A 232 -7.03 2.30 -11.94
N ASP A 233 -6.04 2.49 -11.07
CA ASP A 233 -5.48 1.40 -10.28
C ASP A 233 -6.46 0.85 -9.25
N MET A 234 -7.07 1.74 -8.47
CA MET A 234 -7.93 1.30 -7.35
C MET A 234 -9.22 0.64 -7.82
N LEU A 235 -9.81 1.12 -8.92
CA LEU A 235 -10.98 0.49 -9.52
C LEU A 235 -10.62 -0.83 -10.22
N GLY A 236 -9.47 -0.89 -10.89
CA GLY A 236 -8.95 -2.14 -11.48
C GLY A 236 -8.82 -3.25 -10.44
N HIS A 237 -8.39 -2.92 -9.22
CA HIS A 237 -8.29 -3.88 -8.10
C HIS A 237 -9.64 -4.43 -7.64
N THR A 238 -10.74 -3.75 -7.88
CA THR A 238 -12.08 -4.24 -7.50
C THR A 238 -12.60 -5.33 -8.44
N GLY A 239 -12.10 -5.39 -9.68
CA GLY A 239 -12.61 -6.25 -10.73
C GLY A 239 -14.00 -5.84 -11.27
N ASN A 240 -14.56 -4.70 -10.80
CA ASN A 240 -15.87 -4.20 -11.24
C ASN A 240 -15.73 -3.37 -12.52
N MET A 241 -16.08 -3.96 -13.67
CA MET A 241 -15.96 -3.33 -14.98
C MET A 241 -16.79 -2.04 -15.09
N ASP A 242 -18.04 -2.04 -14.64
CA ASP A 242 -18.94 -0.89 -14.77
C ASP A 242 -18.45 0.30 -13.94
N ALA A 243 -18.00 0.06 -12.72
CA ALA A 243 -17.41 1.08 -11.87
C ALA A 243 -16.12 1.62 -12.49
N THR A 244 -15.27 0.77 -13.05
CA THR A 244 -14.03 1.17 -13.72
C THR A 244 -14.30 2.05 -14.93
N VAL A 245 -15.23 1.65 -15.82
CA VAL A 245 -15.63 2.46 -16.99
C VAL A 245 -16.22 3.80 -16.57
N THR A 246 -17.06 3.82 -15.53
CA THR A 246 -17.63 5.07 -14.98
C THR A 246 -16.52 6.00 -14.50
N SER A 247 -15.56 5.47 -13.76
CA SER A 247 -14.43 6.21 -13.25
C SER A 247 -13.54 6.79 -14.37
N LEU A 248 -13.19 5.98 -15.38
CA LEU A 248 -12.36 6.42 -16.50
C LEU A 248 -13.03 7.51 -17.33
N ARG A 249 -14.34 7.42 -17.57
CA ARG A 249 -15.12 8.47 -18.26
C ARG A 249 -15.13 9.80 -17.47
N ALA A 250 -15.18 9.72 -16.15
CA ALA A 250 -15.10 10.91 -15.31
C ALA A 250 -13.68 11.49 -15.31
N LEU A 251 -12.66 10.61 -15.21
CA LEU A 251 -11.26 11.02 -15.24
C LEU A 251 -10.86 11.68 -16.56
N ASP A 252 -11.37 11.22 -17.69
CA ASP A 252 -11.14 11.82 -19.01
C ASP A 252 -11.56 13.30 -19.02
N LYS A 253 -12.77 13.62 -18.51
CA LYS A 253 -13.23 14.99 -18.37
C LYS A 253 -12.43 15.82 -17.38
N ILE A 254 -11.99 15.19 -16.29
CA ILE A 254 -11.14 15.83 -15.30
C ILE A 254 -9.78 16.18 -15.91
N LEU A 255 -9.18 15.26 -16.66
CA LEU A 255 -7.91 15.48 -17.34
C LEU A 255 -8.01 16.60 -18.39
N GLN A 256 -9.10 16.65 -19.17
CA GLN A 256 -9.36 17.78 -20.06
C GLN A 256 -9.31 19.11 -19.30
N THR A 257 -10.04 19.21 -18.18
CA THR A 257 -10.08 20.43 -17.38
C THR A 257 -8.71 20.81 -16.80
N VAL A 258 -7.91 19.82 -16.38
CA VAL A 258 -6.55 20.04 -15.86
C VAL A 258 -5.61 20.51 -16.98
N VAL A 259 -5.67 19.87 -18.15
CA VAL A 259 -4.84 20.24 -19.31
C VAL A 259 -5.13 21.65 -19.77
N GLU A 260 -6.43 22.00 -19.94
CA GLU A 260 -6.84 23.36 -20.31
C GLU A 260 -6.34 24.39 -19.29
N SER A 261 -6.57 24.14 -17.99
CA SER A 261 -6.10 25.05 -16.93
C SER A 261 -4.56 25.16 -16.89
N ALA A 262 -3.82 24.09 -17.16
CA ALA A 262 -2.38 24.10 -17.20
C ALA A 262 -1.87 24.92 -18.42
N GLN A 263 -2.49 24.77 -19.58
CA GLN A 263 -2.16 25.53 -20.78
C GLN A 263 -2.44 27.04 -20.59
N ASP A 264 -3.57 27.39 -19.97
CA ASP A 264 -3.92 28.78 -19.65
C ASP A 264 -2.90 29.44 -18.71
N ASN A 265 -2.24 28.64 -17.86
CA ASN A 265 -1.17 29.09 -16.96
C ASN A 265 0.24 28.82 -17.53
N PHE A 266 0.36 28.56 -18.82
CA PHE A 266 1.64 28.36 -19.54
C PHE A 266 2.48 27.14 -19.10
N TYR A 267 1.85 26.10 -18.54
CA TYR A 267 2.54 24.86 -18.20
C TYR A 267 2.63 23.91 -19.39
N THR A 268 3.75 23.22 -19.47
CA THR A 268 3.88 22.01 -20.30
C THR A 268 3.30 20.83 -19.55
N VAL A 269 2.38 20.09 -20.16
CA VAL A 269 1.73 18.92 -19.57
C VAL A 269 2.34 17.64 -20.08
N MET A 270 2.67 16.74 -19.16
CA MET A 270 3.08 15.37 -19.44
C MET A 270 2.09 14.40 -18.77
N ILE A 271 1.54 13.47 -19.55
CA ILE A 271 0.63 12.43 -19.03
C ILE A 271 1.30 11.07 -19.20
N THR A 272 1.36 10.32 -18.11
CA THR A 272 1.93 8.97 -18.07
C THR A 272 1.21 8.13 -17.04
N ALA A 273 1.57 6.85 -16.93
CA ALA A 273 1.14 5.97 -15.85
C ALA A 273 2.36 5.55 -15.02
N ASP A 274 2.13 5.28 -13.74
CA ASP A 274 3.13 4.69 -12.84
C ASP A 274 3.26 3.16 -13.07
N HIS A 275 2.16 2.51 -13.48
CA HIS A 275 2.06 1.10 -13.89
C HIS A 275 0.72 0.85 -14.57
N GLY A 276 0.50 -0.33 -15.13
CA GLY A 276 -0.80 -0.81 -15.62
C GLY A 276 -1.65 -1.45 -14.53
N ASN A 277 -2.96 -1.54 -14.73
CA ASN A 277 -3.90 -2.34 -13.94
C ASN A 277 -5.22 -2.52 -14.71
N CYS A 278 -6.03 -1.47 -14.88
CA CYS A 278 -7.33 -1.54 -15.56
C CYS A 278 -7.26 -1.59 -17.09
N ASP A 279 -6.06 -1.67 -17.67
CA ASP A 279 -5.81 -1.85 -19.10
C ASP A 279 -6.24 -3.24 -19.60
N ILE A 280 -6.21 -4.25 -18.70
CA ILE A 280 -6.76 -5.59 -18.97
C ILE A 280 -7.57 -6.03 -17.76
N MET A 281 -8.88 -6.16 -17.94
CA MET A 281 -9.81 -6.68 -16.93
C MET A 281 -10.44 -7.97 -17.47
N ILE A 282 -10.23 -9.09 -16.76
CA ILE A 282 -10.67 -10.43 -17.15
C ILE A 282 -11.80 -10.90 -16.22
#